data_667f34eef1f53f338898cadf9ec439f6
#
_entry.id   667f34eef1f53f338898cadf9ec439f6
#
_cell.length_a   1.000
_cell.length_b   1.000
_cell.length_c   1.000
_cell.angle_alpha   90.00
_cell.angle_beta   90.00
_cell.angle_gamma   90.00
#
_symmetry.space_group_name_H-M   'P 1'
#
loop_
_entity.id
_entity.type
_entity.pdbx_description
1 polymer ?
#
loop_
_entity_poly.entity_id
_entity_poly.type
_entity_poly.pdbx_seq_one_letter_code
_entity_poly.pdbx_strand_id
1 'polypeptide(L)'
;MLKECLDQVRKKAPVVHNITNYVTVNDVANVILACGGSPIMSDEPEDVADITSICGGLNINLGTLHKTSIEGMLKAGHRSNELGHPVLLDPVGAGASRFRTETALKLIKEIKFSVIRGNVSEIKTLAYGSGSTKGVDADLTEAVNERNLQQSISFIKGFAKKKEAIVIITGAIDLVTDGEKCYVIRNGRSEMGRITGTGCQLSGITTAFLAANPKRKLEAAVAAVCMMGVAGEIAWTKMQEGDGNATYRNRIIDAVYNMTGEKLEKGAKYELY
;
A
#
# COMPACT_ATOMS: atom_id res chain seq x y z
N MET A 1 -8.75 -12.43 13.32
CA MET A 1 -8.97 -11.29 12.39
C MET A 1 -8.03 -11.37 11.19
N LEU A 2 -6.71 -11.27 11.38
CA LEU A 2 -5.70 -11.26 10.30
C LEU A 2 -5.65 -12.59 9.55
N LYS A 3 -5.68 -13.71 10.29
CA LYS A 3 -5.76 -15.07 9.74
C LYS A 3 -6.88 -15.21 8.72
N GLU A 4 -8.09 -14.82 9.09
CA GLU A 4 -9.26 -14.93 8.22
C GLU A 4 -9.11 -14.11 6.93
N CYS A 5 -8.50 -12.90 7.03
CA CYS A 5 -8.24 -12.08 5.85
C CYS A 5 -7.26 -12.76 4.88
N LEU A 6 -6.17 -13.34 5.39
CA LEU A 6 -5.21 -14.09 4.57
C LEU A 6 -5.83 -15.37 3.97
N ASP A 7 -6.60 -16.12 4.77
CA ASP A 7 -7.28 -17.34 4.31
C ASP A 7 -8.25 -17.03 3.16
N GLN A 8 -8.95 -15.87 3.21
CA GLN A 8 -9.81 -15.42 2.10
C GLN A 8 -9.01 -15.07 0.84
N VAL A 9 -7.82 -14.45 0.96
CA VAL A 9 -6.95 -14.17 -0.20
C VAL A 9 -6.59 -15.48 -0.89
N ARG A 10 -6.11 -16.46 -0.14
CA ARG A 10 -5.70 -17.76 -0.68
C ARG A 10 -6.84 -18.58 -1.24
N LYS A 11 -8.02 -18.50 -0.61
CA LYS A 11 -9.22 -19.20 -1.07
C LYS A 11 -9.77 -18.62 -2.37
N LYS A 12 -9.78 -17.28 -2.50
CA LYS A 12 -10.39 -16.60 -3.65
C LYS A 12 -9.41 -16.36 -4.80
N ALA A 13 -8.10 -16.37 -4.52
CA ALA A 13 -7.03 -16.05 -5.47
C ALA A 13 -7.36 -14.80 -6.33
N PRO A 14 -7.62 -13.63 -5.70
CA PRO A 14 -8.14 -12.47 -6.42
C PRO A 14 -7.20 -12.02 -7.52
N VAL A 15 -7.77 -11.70 -8.67
CA VAL A 15 -7.01 -11.09 -9.78
C VAL A 15 -6.85 -9.61 -9.50
N VAL A 16 -5.61 -9.10 -9.55
CA VAL A 16 -5.25 -7.72 -9.24
C VAL A 16 -4.65 -7.04 -10.46
N HIS A 17 -5.32 -6.01 -10.94
CA HIS A 17 -4.74 -5.14 -11.97
C HIS A 17 -3.73 -4.19 -11.33
N ASN A 18 -2.53 -4.11 -11.91
CA ASN A 18 -1.45 -3.25 -11.41
C ASN A 18 -0.98 -2.31 -12.51
N ILE A 19 -1.20 -1.02 -12.33
CA ILE A 19 -0.50 0.05 -13.03
C ILE A 19 0.60 0.50 -12.08
N THR A 20 1.78 -0.10 -12.21
CA THR A 20 2.89 0.10 -11.28
C THR A 20 4.17 0.51 -11.99
N ASN A 21 5.21 0.85 -11.23
CA ASN A 21 6.47 1.32 -11.76
C ASN A 21 7.37 0.17 -12.26
N TYR A 22 8.12 0.42 -13.34
CA TYR A 22 8.98 -0.61 -13.96
C TYR A 22 10.20 -0.98 -13.11
N VAL A 23 10.54 -0.19 -12.07
CA VAL A 23 11.64 -0.52 -11.15
C VAL A 23 11.29 -1.75 -10.30
N THR A 24 10.02 -1.89 -9.95
CA THR A 24 9.55 -2.90 -8.98
C THR A 24 8.47 -3.82 -9.53
N VAL A 25 8.10 -3.70 -10.80
CA VAL A 25 6.99 -4.44 -11.42
C VAL A 25 7.07 -5.95 -11.22
N ASN A 26 8.26 -6.53 -11.40
CA ASN A 26 8.47 -7.98 -11.21
C ASN A 26 8.29 -8.40 -9.75
N ASP A 27 8.82 -7.62 -8.80
CA ASP A 27 8.69 -7.91 -7.37
C ASP A 27 7.23 -7.78 -6.90
N VAL A 28 6.49 -6.79 -7.42
CA VAL A 28 5.05 -6.62 -7.14
C VAL A 28 4.28 -7.84 -7.64
N ALA A 29 4.57 -8.32 -8.85
CA ALA A 29 3.93 -9.51 -9.39
C ALA A 29 4.22 -10.75 -8.52
N ASN A 30 5.50 -10.99 -8.20
CA ASN A 30 5.90 -12.14 -7.40
C ASN A 30 5.34 -12.13 -5.97
N VAL A 31 5.26 -10.96 -5.32
CA VAL A 31 4.72 -10.90 -3.96
C VAL A 31 3.20 -11.09 -3.94
N ILE A 32 2.47 -10.65 -4.98
CA ILE A 32 1.03 -10.92 -5.13
C ILE A 32 0.80 -12.43 -5.32
N LEU A 33 1.60 -13.10 -6.16
CA LEU A 33 1.56 -14.56 -6.30
C LEU A 33 1.88 -15.25 -4.96
N ALA A 34 2.90 -14.79 -4.26
CA ALA A 34 3.31 -15.34 -2.97
C ALA A 34 2.21 -15.22 -1.91
N CYS A 35 1.45 -14.12 -1.88
CA CYS A 35 0.34 -13.97 -0.93
C CYS A 35 -0.91 -14.79 -1.29
N GLY A 36 -0.99 -15.31 -2.53
CA GLY A 36 -2.10 -16.13 -3.02
C GLY A 36 -3.05 -15.40 -3.97
N GLY A 37 -2.69 -14.21 -4.47
CA GLY A 37 -3.40 -13.49 -5.52
C GLY A 37 -2.86 -13.80 -6.92
N SER A 38 -3.44 -13.20 -7.94
CA SER A 38 -3.05 -13.32 -9.36
C SER A 38 -2.84 -11.92 -9.95
N PRO A 39 -1.60 -11.50 -10.25
CA PRO A 39 -1.33 -10.17 -10.78
C PRO A 39 -1.52 -10.09 -12.30
N ILE A 40 -2.07 -8.98 -12.79
CA ILE A 40 -1.99 -8.56 -14.19
C ILE A 40 -1.34 -7.18 -14.23
N MET A 41 -0.30 -7.03 -15.06
CA MET A 41 0.41 -5.77 -15.26
C MET A 41 0.00 -5.19 -16.61
N SER A 42 -0.69 -4.05 -16.61
CA SER A 42 -1.06 -3.32 -17.82
C SER A 42 -1.20 -1.84 -17.49
N ASP A 43 -0.68 -0.97 -18.36
CA ASP A 43 -0.80 0.49 -18.24
C ASP A 43 -1.15 1.18 -19.56
N GLU A 44 -1.35 0.39 -20.64
CA GLU A 44 -1.73 0.89 -21.95
C GLU A 44 -3.20 1.37 -21.95
N PRO A 45 -3.48 2.65 -22.30
CA PRO A 45 -4.82 3.22 -22.27
C PRO A 45 -5.87 2.46 -23.09
N GLU A 46 -5.47 1.73 -24.14
CA GLU A 46 -6.39 0.94 -24.96
C GLU A 46 -6.74 -0.42 -24.34
N ASP A 47 -5.93 -0.93 -23.40
CA ASP A 47 -6.06 -2.25 -22.79
C ASP A 47 -6.65 -2.21 -21.36
N VAL A 48 -6.35 -1.15 -20.60
CA VAL A 48 -6.62 -1.12 -19.14
C VAL A 48 -8.08 -1.28 -18.77
N ALA A 49 -9.03 -0.87 -19.59
CA ALA A 49 -10.45 -0.99 -19.26
C ALA A 49 -10.91 -2.46 -19.28
N ASP A 50 -10.45 -3.23 -20.26
CA ASP A 50 -10.75 -4.65 -20.41
C ASP A 50 -10.08 -5.44 -19.29
N ILE A 51 -8.80 -5.18 -19.03
CA ILE A 51 -8.05 -5.80 -17.92
C ILE A 51 -8.70 -5.48 -16.56
N THR A 52 -9.07 -4.22 -16.30
CA THR A 52 -9.78 -3.85 -15.07
C THR A 52 -11.07 -4.63 -14.91
N SER A 53 -11.77 -4.88 -16.01
CA SER A 53 -13.09 -5.56 -15.98
C SER A 53 -13.01 -7.02 -15.55
N ILE A 54 -11.91 -7.70 -15.79
CA ILE A 54 -11.69 -9.10 -15.38
C ILE A 54 -10.97 -9.22 -14.03
N CYS A 55 -10.52 -8.10 -13.45
CA CYS A 55 -9.84 -8.06 -12.14
C CYS A 55 -10.82 -7.75 -11.01
N GLY A 56 -10.44 -8.09 -9.78
CA GLY A 56 -11.22 -7.79 -8.57
C GLY A 56 -10.72 -6.59 -7.78
N GLY A 57 -9.64 -5.94 -8.20
CA GLY A 57 -9.06 -4.75 -7.58
C GLY A 57 -7.97 -4.10 -8.43
N LEU A 58 -7.75 -2.80 -8.23
CA LEU A 58 -6.79 -1.99 -8.98
C LEU A 58 -5.76 -1.33 -8.06
N ASN A 59 -4.47 -1.52 -8.36
CA ASN A 59 -3.35 -0.86 -7.74
C ASN A 59 -2.75 0.18 -8.69
N ILE A 60 -2.73 1.46 -8.30
CA ILE A 60 -2.14 2.57 -9.04
C ILE A 60 -0.93 3.10 -8.26
N ASN A 61 0.26 3.06 -8.89
CA ASN A 61 1.53 3.50 -8.31
C ASN A 61 2.22 4.52 -9.23
N LEU A 62 2.64 5.66 -8.68
CA LEU A 62 3.21 6.78 -9.43
C LEU A 62 4.75 6.76 -9.55
N GLY A 63 5.40 5.62 -9.33
CA GLY A 63 6.87 5.54 -9.21
C GLY A 63 7.64 5.99 -10.44
N THR A 64 7.31 5.48 -11.62
CA THR A 64 7.95 5.83 -12.90
C THR A 64 6.94 6.42 -13.87
N LEU A 65 6.35 7.54 -13.45
CA LEU A 65 5.22 8.18 -14.10
C LEU A 65 5.58 8.75 -15.48
N HIS A 66 4.73 8.49 -16.48
CA HIS A 66 4.79 9.09 -17.80
C HIS A 66 3.38 9.43 -18.31
N LYS A 67 3.28 10.26 -19.38
CA LYS A 67 1.99 10.84 -19.81
C LYS A 67 0.95 9.79 -20.20
N THR A 68 1.34 8.75 -20.92
CA THR A 68 0.44 7.67 -21.36
C THR A 68 -0.09 6.87 -20.17
N SER A 69 0.75 6.56 -19.18
CA SER A 69 0.30 5.83 -18.00
C SER A 69 -0.75 6.61 -17.17
N ILE A 70 -0.70 7.95 -17.19
CA ILE A 70 -1.72 8.78 -16.52
C ILE A 70 -3.10 8.58 -17.15
N GLU A 71 -3.18 8.52 -18.48
CA GLU A 71 -4.42 8.24 -19.18
C GLU A 71 -4.93 6.82 -18.83
N GLY A 72 -4.05 5.84 -18.85
CA GLY A 72 -4.36 4.47 -18.42
C GLY A 72 -4.88 4.42 -16.98
N MET A 73 -4.21 5.12 -16.04
CA MET A 73 -4.64 5.21 -14.64
C MET A 73 -6.05 5.79 -14.49
N LEU A 74 -6.39 6.84 -15.25
CA LEU A 74 -7.73 7.45 -15.23
C LEU A 74 -8.77 6.48 -15.77
N LYS A 75 -8.55 5.89 -16.94
CA LYS A 75 -9.47 4.93 -17.55
C LYS A 75 -9.71 3.71 -16.65
N ALA A 76 -8.64 3.10 -16.13
CA ALA A 76 -8.74 1.98 -15.21
C ALA A 76 -9.44 2.34 -13.90
N GLY A 77 -9.13 3.52 -13.33
CA GLY A 77 -9.74 4.01 -12.10
C GLY A 77 -11.24 4.24 -12.25
N HIS A 78 -11.68 4.91 -13.31
CA HIS A 78 -13.10 5.10 -13.62
C HIS A 78 -13.79 3.74 -13.82
N ARG A 79 -13.19 2.85 -14.59
CA ARG A 79 -13.74 1.51 -14.80
C ARG A 79 -13.87 0.71 -13.50
N SER A 80 -12.86 0.76 -12.63
CA SER A 80 -12.92 0.15 -11.30
C SER A 80 -14.07 0.71 -10.45
N ASN A 81 -14.27 2.03 -10.48
CA ASN A 81 -15.34 2.68 -9.72
C ASN A 81 -16.73 2.27 -10.24
N GLU A 82 -16.91 2.18 -11.56
CA GLU A 82 -18.16 1.68 -12.18
C GLU A 82 -18.50 0.25 -11.72
N LEU A 83 -17.48 -0.60 -11.60
CA LEU A 83 -17.62 -2.00 -11.19
C LEU A 83 -17.68 -2.19 -9.66
N GLY A 84 -17.46 -1.12 -8.87
CA GLY A 84 -17.39 -1.18 -7.42
C GLY A 84 -16.15 -1.91 -6.88
N HIS A 85 -15.11 -2.07 -7.70
CA HIS A 85 -13.86 -2.69 -7.29
C HIS A 85 -13.02 -1.76 -6.39
N PRO A 86 -12.29 -2.27 -5.40
CA PRO A 86 -11.38 -1.47 -4.60
C PRO A 86 -10.22 -0.94 -5.45
N VAL A 87 -9.92 0.35 -5.28
CA VAL A 87 -8.78 1.02 -5.91
C VAL A 87 -7.82 1.50 -4.82
N LEU A 88 -6.53 1.20 -4.98
CA LEU A 88 -5.47 1.69 -4.12
C LEU A 88 -4.60 2.70 -4.88
N LEU A 89 -4.27 3.82 -4.24
CA LEU A 89 -3.27 4.79 -4.70
C LEU A 89 -2.00 4.69 -3.87
N ASP A 90 -0.87 4.51 -4.54
CA ASP A 90 0.49 4.64 -4.01
C ASP A 90 1.16 5.86 -4.67
N PRO A 91 1.10 7.06 -4.05
CA PRO A 91 1.53 8.32 -4.65
C PRO A 91 3.04 8.53 -4.56
N VAL A 92 3.82 7.53 -4.97
CA VAL A 92 5.28 7.52 -4.88
C VAL A 92 5.88 8.83 -5.40
N GLY A 93 6.57 9.54 -4.50
CA GLY A 93 7.27 10.77 -4.84
C GLY A 93 6.38 12.01 -4.96
N ALA A 94 5.12 11.97 -4.48
CA ALA A 94 4.34 13.17 -4.26
C ALA A 94 5.09 14.08 -3.27
N GLY A 95 5.24 15.37 -3.63
CA GLY A 95 6.08 16.33 -2.92
C GLY A 95 7.51 16.44 -3.46
N ALA A 96 8.05 15.38 -4.08
CA ALA A 96 9.40 15.41 -4.65
C ALA A 96 9.44 16.06 -6.04
N SER A 97 8.35 16.02 -6.81
CA SER A 97 8.24 16.72 -8.09
C SER A 97 6.85 17.28 -8.31
N ARG A 98 6.77 18.41 -9.01
CA ARG A 98 5.52 19.04 -9.39
C ARG A 98 4.64 18.10 -10.20
N PHE A 99 5.21 17.41 -11.19
CA PHE A 99 4.48 16.49 -12.07
C PHE A 99 3.80 15.35 -11.30
N ARG A 100 4.50 14.71 -10.36
CA ARG A 100 3.94 13.65 -9.52
C ARG A 100 2.86 14.17 -8.57
N THR A 101 3.10 15.32 -7.96
CA THR A 101 2.15 15.94 -7.02
C THR A 101 0.85 16.32 -7.74
N GLU A 102 0.94 17.03 -8.87
CA GLU A 102 -0.22 17.43 -9.66
C GLU A 102 -1.01 16.20 -10.17
N THR A 103 -0.30 15.15 -10.60
CA THR A 103 -0.94 13.90 -11.03
C THR A 103 -1.65 13.21 -9.87
N ALA A 104 -1.01 13.07 -8.71
CA ALA A 104 -1.64 12.46 -7.54
C ALA A 104 -2.91 13.22 -7.12
N LEU A 105 -2.86 14.56 -7.08
CA LEU A 105 -4.01 15.39 -6.76
C LEU A 105 -5.12 15.29 -7.82
N LYS A 106 -4.76 15.20 -9.10
CA LYS A 106 -5.72 14.97 -10.20
C LYS A 106 -6.43 13.62 -10.03
N LEU A 107 -5.68 12.55 -9.82
CA LEU A 107 -6.25 11.20 -9.64
C LEU A 107 -7.22 11.16 -8.44
N ILE A 108 -6.84 11.74 -7.28
CA ILE A 108 -7.71 11.79 -6.09
C ILE A 108 -8.99 12.60 -6.32
N LYS A 109 -8.97 13.56 -7.23
CA LYS A 109 -10.15 14.33 -7.60
C LYS A 109 -11.11 13.55 -8.49
N GLU A 110 -10.57 12.73 -9.39
CA GLU A 110 -11.34 12.07 -10.44
C GLU A 110 -11.72 10.61 -10.11
N ILE A 111 -10.96 9.94 -9.24
CA ILE A 111 -11.15 8.53 -8.91
C ILE A 111 -11.48 8.41 -7.41
N LYS A 112 -12.49 7.60 -7.07
CA LYS A 112 -12.78 7.22 -5.69
C LYS A 112 -11.85 6.09 -5.27
N PHE A 113 -10.88 6.39 -4.40
CA PHE A 113 -9.95 5.41 -3.86
C PHE A 113 -10.52 4.73 -2.60
N SER A 114 -10.38 3.42 -2.51
CA SER A 114 -10.66 2.66 -1.28
C SER A 114 -9.53 2.79 -0.27
N VAL A 115 -8.28 2.90 -0.76
CA VAL A 115 -7.07 3.06 0.06
C VAL A 115 -6.13 4.06 -0.58
N ILE A 116 -5.54 4.93 0.23
CA ILE A 116 -4.40 5.77 -0.13
C ILE A 116 -3.25 5.36 0.80
N ARG A 117 -2.13 4.88 0.22
CA ARG A 117 -0.97 4.42 0.98
C ARG A 117 0.29 5.19 0.58
N GLY A 118 1.01 5.73 1.56
CA GLY A 118 2.27 6.44 1.31
C GLY A 118 3.11 6.55 2.58
N ASN A 119 4.29 7.17 2.46
CA ASN A 119 5.00 7.64 3.65
C ASN A 119 4.35 8.94 4.18
N VAL A 120 4.81 9.39 5.33
CA VAL A 120 4.26 10.58 5.99
C VAL A 120 4.34 11.84 5.10
N SER A 121 5.42 12.01 4.34
CA SER A 121 5.63 13.17 3.46
C SER A 121 4.67 13.16 2.27
N GLU A 122 4.48 11.99 1.64
CA GLU A 122 3.54 11.81 0.53
C GLU A 122 2.10 12.08 0.96
N ILE A 123 1.67 11.51 2.09
CA ILE A 123 0.30 11.71 2.61
C ILE A 123 0.06 13.20 3.00
N LYS A 124 1.03 13.87 3.61
CA LYS A 124 0.93 15.31 3.90
C LYS A 124 0.83 16.15 2.63
N THR A 125 1.61 15.82 1.62
CA THR A 125 1.53 16.51 0.32
C THR A 125 0.12 16.40 -0.27
N LEU A 126 -0.52 15.23 -0.15
CA LEU A 126 -1.91 15.04 -0.61
C LEU A 126 -2.93 15.76 0.26
N ALA A 127 -2.65 15.93 1.56
CA ALA A 127 -3.55 16.59 2.49
C ALA A 127 -3.56 18.11 2.32
N TYR A 128 -2.39 18.70 2.11
CA TYR A 128 -2.18 20.15 2.13
C TYR A 128 -1.86 20.78 0.77
N GLY A 129 -1.52 19.96 -0.25
CA GLY A 129 -1.07 20.45 -1.55
C GLY A 129 0.39 20.91 -1.57
N SER A 130 0.90 21.27 -2.74
CA SER A 130 2.32 21.64 -2.98
C SER A 130 2.76 23.00 -2.41
N GLY A 131 1.85 23.75 -1.76
CA GLY A 131 2.12 25.14 -1.33
C GLY A 131 2.14 25.39 0.17
N SER A 132 1.81 24.41 1.02
CA SER A 132 1.49 24.66 2.44
C SER A 132 2.49 24.10 3.46
N THR A 133 3.76 23.93 3.09
CA THR A 133 4.81 23.63 4.08
C THR A 133 5.16 24.83 5.00
N LYS A 134 4.63 26.03 4.71
CA LYS A 134 4.75 27.20 5.59
C LYS A 134 3.52 27.31 6.47
N GLY A 135 3.60 26.80 7.70
CA GLY A 135 2.58 27.03 8.73
C GLY A 135 1.95 25.82 9.39
N VAL A 136 2.36 24.61 9.01
CA VAL A 136 2.00 23.37 9.75
C VAL A 136 3.15 23.06 10.69
N ASP A 137 2.83 22.74 11.94
CA ASP A 137 3.79 22.48 13.00
C ASP A 137 5.00 21.67 12.51
N ALA A 138 6.20 22.18 12.78
CA ALA A 138 7.47 21.57 12.38
C ALA A 138 7.58 20.10 12.83
N ASP A 139 6.90 19.73 13.94
CA ASP A 139 6.85 18.38 14.49
C ASP A 139 6.20 17.33 13.56
N LEU A 140 5.38 17.77 12.60
CA LEU A 140 4.75 16.84 11.64
C LEU A 140 5.63 16.53 10.40
N THR A 141 6.82 17.06 10.27
CA THR A 141 7.75 16.73 9.17
C THR A 141 8.53 15.45 9.42
N GLU A 142 8.60 15.00 10.67
CA GLU A 142 9.28 13.78 11.07
C GLU A 142 8.46 12.52 10.77
N ALA A 143 9.16 11.40 10.60
CA ALA A 143 8.54 10.08 10.55
C ALA A 143 7.72 9.82 11.83
N VAL A 144 6.67 8.99 11.71
CA VAL A 144 5.86 8.60 12.87
C VAL A 144 6.74 7.89 13.90
N ASN A 145 6.72 8.39 15.13
CA ASN A 145 7.44 7.85 16.27
C ASN A 145 6.61 8.00 17.56
N GLU A 146 7.07 7.46 18.68
CA GLU A 146 6.30 7.47 19.94
C GLU A 146 6.01 8.88 20.46
N ARG A 147 6.84 9.88 20.15
CA ARG A 147 6.66 11.26 20.63
C ARG A 147 5.54 11.98 19.87
N ASN A 148 5.40 11.72 18.58
CA ASN A 148 4.39 12.37 17.73
C ASN A 148 3.20 11.48 17.37
N LEU A 149 3.07 10.30 18.02
CA LEU A 149 2.09 9.27 17.67
C LEU A 149 0.65 9.80 17.70
N GLN A 150 0.23 10.43 18.79
CA GLN A 150 -1.14 10.93 18.96
C GLN A 150 -1.50 12.01 17.94
N GLN A 151 -0.56 12.89 17.64
CA GLN A 151 -0.73 13.94 16.64
C GLN A 151 -0.83 13.33 15.23
N SER A 152 0.01 12.32 14.94
CA SER A 152 -0.03 11.58 13.68
C SER A 152 -1.34 10.82 13.49
N ILE A 153 -1.87 10.18 14.55
CA ILE A 153 -3.17 9.52 14.55
C ILE A 153 -4.30 10.53 14.25
N SER A 154 -4.30 11.66 14.93
CA SER A 154 -5.31 12.71 14.71
C SER A 154 -5.27 13.23 13.27
N PHE A 155 -4.08 13.49 12.74
CA PHE A 155 -3.89 13.93 11.36
C PHE A 155 -4.41 12.92 10.35
N ILE A 156 -3.98 11.65 10.45
CA ILE A 156 -4.35 10.62 9.46
C ILE A 156 -5.86 10.31 9.52
N LYS A 157 -6.48 10.29 10.72
CA LYS A 157 -7.94 10.14 10.87
C LYS A 157 -8.70 11.27 10.17
N GLY A 158 -8.26 12.51 10.35
CA GLY A 158 -8.87 13.69 9.68
C GLY A 158 -8.77 13.60 8.16
N PHE A 159 -7.60 13.17 7.64
CA PHE A 159 -7.40 13.00 6.20
C PHE A 159 -8.24 11.85 5.63
N ALA A 160 -8.32 10.71 6.32
CA ALA A 160 -9.12 9.56 5.93
C ALA A 160 -10.62 9.92 5.85
N LYS A 161 -11.16 10.62 6.86
CA LYS A 161 -12.54 11.13 6.84
C LYS A 161 -12.80 12.06 5.64
N LYS A 162 -11.89 13.00 5.40
CA LYS A 162 -12.02 13.95 4.28
C LYS A 162 -12.02 13.27 2.92
N LYS A 163 -11.30 12.13 2.79
CA LYS A 163 -11.17 11.39 1.53
C LYS A 163 -12.14 10.21 1.41
N GLU A 164 -12.89 9.91 2.47
CA GLU A 164 -13.75 8.71 2.54
C GLU A 164 -13.00 7.44 2.13
N ALA A 165 -11.75 7.34 2.56
CA ALA A 165 -10.83 6.27 2.19
C ALA A 165 -10.06 5.78 3.40
N ILE A 166 -9.66 4.52 3.38
CA ILE A 166 -8.65 4.03 4.30
C ILE A 166 -7.32 4.69 3.94
N VAL A 167 -6.59 5.18 4.93
CA VAL A 167 -5.27 5.76 4.74
C VAL A 167 -4.24 4.94 5.49
N ILE A 168 -3.14 4.64 4.79
CA ILE A 168 -1.99 3.90 5.33
C ILE A 168 -0.78 4.82 5.28
N ILE A 169 -0.20 5.13 6.43
CA ILE A 169 1.14 5.73 6.52
C ILE A 169 2.13 4.63 6.89
N THR A 170 3.20 4.49 6.10
CA THR A 170 4.27 3.53 6.37
C THR A 170 5.56 4.22 6.79
N GLY A 171 6.25 3.62 7.78
CA GLY A 171 7.49 4.15 8.35
C GLY A 171 8.10 3.22 9.38
N ALA A 172 8.69 3.78 10.44
CA ALA A 172 9.15 3.00 11.60
C ALA A 172 7.96 2.47 12.43
N ILE A 173 6.87 3.24 12.47
CA ILE A 173 5.56 2.85 12.97
C ILE A 173 4.59 3.09 11.83
N ASP A 174 3.81 2.05 11.50
CA ASP A 174 2.79 2.15 10.47
C ASP A 174 1.43 2.50 11.09
N LEU A 175 0.65 3.33 10.39
CA LEU A 175 -0.71 3.70 10.79
C LEU A 175 -1.69 3.29 9.71
N VAL A 176 -2.80 2.66 10.10
CA VAL A 176 -3.89 2.26 9.19
C VAL A 176 -5.22 2.73 9.77
N THR A 177 -5.97 3.58 9.05
CA THR A 177 -7.22 4.14 9.55
C THR A 177 -8.28 4.30 8.47
N ASP A 178 -9.55 4.17 8.85
CA ASP A 178 -10.73 4.55 8.06
C ASP A 178 -11.28 5.93 8.47
N GLY A 179 -10.59 6.61 9.41
CA GLY A 179 -11.01 7.89 9.99
C GLY A 179 -11.70 7.74 11.35
N GLU A 180 -12.29 6.60 11.66
CA GLU A 180 -12.89 6.31 12.98
C GLU A 180 -11.93 5.50 13.85
N LYS A 181 -11.45 4.39 13.37
CA LYS A 181 -10.48 3.51 14.02
C LYS A 181 -9.09 3.76 13.44
N CYS A 182 -8.06 3.68 14.27
CA CYS A 182 -6.68 3.71 13.81
C CYS A 182 -5.90 2.55 14.42
N TYR A 183 -5.32 1.73 13.57
CA TYR A 183 -4.38 0.69 13.99
C TYR A 183 -2.96 1.20 13.89
N VAL A 184 -2.22 1.04 14.97
CA VAL A 184 -0.78 1.34 15.09
C VAL A 184 -0.04 0.03 15.00
N ILE A 185 0.84 -0.13 14.02
CA ILE A 185 1.53 -1.39 13.73
C ILE A 185 3.04 -1.17 13.89
N ARG A 186 3.69 -2.07 14.65
CA ARG A 186 5.13 -2.00 14.97
C ARG A 186 5.91 -3.21 14.43
N ASN A 187 5.41 -3.82 13.35
CA ASN A 187 6.13 -4.86 12.64
C ASN A 187 7.07 -4.26 11.60
N GLY A 188 8.05 -5.04 11.22
CA GLY A 188 9.04 -4.66 10.23
C GLY A 188 10.43 -4.40 10.82
N ARG A 189 11.36 -4.05 9.95
CA ARG A 189 12.76 -3.80 10.30
C ARG A 189 13.31 -2.66 9.46
N SER A 190 14.25 -1.91 10.04
CA SER A 190 14.91 -0.80 9.35
C SER A 190 15.64 -1.23 8.07
N GLU A 191 16.15 -2.47 8.04
CA GLU A 191 16.84 -3.05 6.89
C GLU A 191 15.96 -3.21 5.65
N MET A 192 14.64 -3.30 5.81
CA MET A 192 13.69 -3.29 4.69
C MET A 192 13.78 -2.01 3.86
N GLY A 193 14.18 -0.90 4.48
CA GLY A 193 14.41 0.38 3.80
C GLY A 193 15.60 0.37 2.82
N ARG A 194 16.46 -0.64 2.86
CA ARG A 194 17.57 -0.84 1.91
C ARG A 194 17.19 -1.67 0.69
N ILE A 195 15.94 -2.13 0.61
CA ILE A 195 15.38 -2.86 -0.53
C ILE A 195 14.45 -1.91 -1.27
N THR A 196 14.70 -1.70 -2.56
CA THR A 196 13.76 -0.91 -3.37
C THR A 196 12.44 -1.66 -3.53
N GLY A 197 11.33 -0.95 -3.39
CA GLY A 197 10.00 -1.44 -3.74
C GLY A 197 9.26 -2.21 -2.66
N THR A 198 9.76 -2.34 -1.42
CA THR A 198 8.99 -2.96 -0.34
C THR A 198 7.63 -2.28 -0.13
N GLY A 199 7.58 -0.96 -0.28
CA GLY A 199 6.32 -0.21 -0.28
C GLY A 199 5.42 -0.56 -1.46
N CYS A 200 5.95 -0.61 -2.68
CA CYS A 200 5.18 -0.98 -3.87
C CYS A 200 4.63 -2.42 -3.78
N GLN A 201 5.41 -3.34 -3.23
CA GLN A 201 4.98 -4.71 -2.92
C GLN A 201 3.81 -4.72 -1.93
N LEU A 202 3.90 -3.92 -0.85
CA LEU A 202 2.82 -3.78 0.12
C LEU A 202 1.54 -3.25 -0.54
N SER A 203 1.64 -2.30 -1.47
CA SER A 203 0.47 -1.78 -2.21
C SER A 203 -0.22 -2.88 -3.02
N GLY A 204 0.56 -3.73 -3.70
CA GLY A 204 0.04 -4.91 -4.42
C GLY A 204 -0.65 -5.91 -3.48
N ILE A 205 0.01 -6.30 -2.38
CA ILE A 205 -0.58 -7.18 -1.35
C ILE A 205 -1.87 -6.57 -0.79
N THR A 206 -1.84 -5.29 -0.41
CA THR A 206 -3.02 -4.61 0.15
C THR A 206 -4.21 -4.68 -0.81
N THR A 207 -3.98 -4.45 -2.11
CA THR A 207 -5.04 -4.53 -3.11
C THR A 207 -5.62 -5.96 -3.22
N ALA A 208 -4.78 -7.00 -3.18
CA ALA A 208 -5.24 -8.38 -3.15
C ALA A 208 -6.09 -8.69 -1.89
N PHE A 209 -5.66 -8.20 -0.72
CA PHE A 209 -6.42 -8.36 0.51
C PHE A 209 -7.77 -7.66 0.48
N LEU A 210 -7.85 -6.44 -0.08
CA LEU A 210 -9.11 -5.70 -0.24
C LEU A 210 -10.07 -6.42 -1.17
N ALA A 211 -9.59 -6.88 -2.33
CA ALA A 211 -10.40 -7.61 -3.32
C ALA A 211 -10.98 -8.92 -2.73
N ALA A 212 -10.20 -9.62 -1.91
CA ALA A 212 -10.65 -10.83 -1.26
C ALA A 212 -11.62 -10.59 -0.08
N ASN A 213 -11.57 -9.40 0.56
CA ASN A 213 -12.29 -9.07 1.79
C ASN A 213 -13.16 -7.80 1.66
N PRO A 214 -14.10 -7.70 0.69
CA PRO A 214 -14.80 -6.44 0.37
C PRO A 214 -15.65 -5.87 1.51
N LYS A 215 -16.10 -6.72 2.46
CA LYS A 215 -16.90 -6.33 3.63
C LYS A 215 -16.08 -5.94 4.84
N ARG A 216 -14.76 -6.14 4.82
CA ARG A 216 -13.83 -5.94 5.94
C ARG A 216 -12.54 -5.25 5.47
N LYS A 217 -12.70 -4.15 4.73
CA LYS A 217 -11.57 -3.48 4.05
C LYS A 217 -10.52 -2.96 5.02
N LEU A 218 -10.92 -2.43 6.18
CA LEU A 218 -9.97 -1.92 7.18
C LEU A 218 -9.12 -3.06 7.75
N GLU A 219 -9.75 -4.15 8.18
CA GLU A 219 -9.04 -5.32 8.71
C GLU A 219 -8.15 -5.98 7.64
N ALA A 220 -8.59 -5.98 6.40
CA ALA A 220 -7.80 -6.46 5.26
C ALA A 220 -6.53 -5.60 5.05
N ALA A 221 -6.65 -4.28 5.12
CA ALA A 221 -5.51 -3.37 5.05
C ALA A 221 -4.53 -3.57 6.21
N VAL A 222 -5.04 -3.71 7.44
CA VAL A 222 -4.22 -4.02 8.63
C VAL A 222 -3.50 -5.36 8.45
N ALA A 223 -4.19 -6.39 7.97
CA ALA A 223 -3.61 -7.71 7.74
C ALA A 223 -2.48 -7.67 6.70
N ALA A 224 -2.64 -6.90 5.63
CA ALA A 224 -1.63 -6.72 4.59
C ALA A 224 -0.36 -6.03 5.13
N VAL A 225 -0.51 -4.95 5.93
CA VAL A 225 0.61 -4.24 6.55
C VAL A 225 1.34 -5.15 7.55
N CYS A 226 0.60 -5.82 8.45
CA CYS A 226 1.18 -6.78 9.38
C CYS A 226 1.93 -7.92 8.65
N MET A 227 1.34 -8.45 7.57
CA MET A 227 1.95 -9.53 6.78
C MET A 227 3.30 -9.12 6.21
N MET A 228 3.40 -7.92 5.63
CA MET A 228 4.66 -7.43 5.06
C MET A 228 5.71 -7.21 6.14
N GLY A 229 5.34 -6.63 7.28
CA GLY A 229 6.25 -6.41 8.39
C GLY A 229 6.74 -7.71 9.03
N VAL A 230 5.82 -8.65 9.31
CA VAL A 230 6.15 -9.99 9.84
C VAL A 230 7.04 -10.77 8.86
N ALA A 231 6.75 -10.68 7.55
CA ALA A 231 7.59 -11.32 6.53
C ALA A 231 9.01 -10.76 6.54
N GLY A 232 9.18 -9.44 6.68
CA GLY A 232 10.47 -8.80 6.85
C GLY A 232 11.23 -9.27 8.08
N GLU A 233 10.55 -9.41 9.23
CA GLU A 233 11.13 -9.93 10.46
C GLU A 233 11.58 -11.40 10.30
N ILE A 234 10.73 -12.27 9.76
CA ILE A 234 11.03 -13.68 9.50
C ILE A 234 12.20 -13.82 8.51
N ALA A 235 12.18 -13.05 7.43
CA ALA A 235 13.24 -13.09 6.42
C ALA A 235 14.60 -12.74 7.02
N TRP A 236 14.63 -11.73 7.89
CA TRP A 236 15.86 -11.30 8.55
C TRP A 236 16.47 -12.38 9.46
N THR A 237 15.65 -13.14 10.18
CA THR A 237 16.17 -14.23 11.03
C THR A 237 16.85 -15.35 10.25
N LYS A 238 16.66 -15.39 8.93
CA LYS A 238 17.28 -16.39 8.04
C LYS A 238 18.52 -15.85 7.30
N MET A 239 18.87 -14.55 7.49
CA MET A 239 20.07 -13.98 6.89
C MET A 239 21.32 -14.61 7.48
N GLN A 240 22.31 -14.84 6.62
CA GLN A 240 23.61 -15.43 6.95
C GLN A 240 24.74 -14.46 6.66
N GLU A 241 25.92 -14.74 7.17
CA GLU A 241 27.10 -13.97 6.84
C GLU A 241 27.35 -13.98 5.32
N GLY A 242 27.56 -12.79 4.73
CA GLY A 242 27.71 -12.60 3.29
C GLY A 242 26.40 -12.37 2.52
N ASP A 243 25.21 -12.54 3.14
CA ASP A 243 23.95 -12.19 2.52
C ASP A 243 23.77 -10.67 2.41
N GLY A 244 23.26 -10.21 1.27
CA GLY A 244 22.99 -8.80 1.00
C GLY A 244 21.50 -8.51 0.77
N ASN A 245 21.22 -7.29 0.28
CA ASN A 245 19.85 -6.82 0.03
C ASN A 245 19.09 -7.67 -0.99
N ALA A 246 19.75 -8.25 -1.98
CA ALA A 246 19.12 -9.13 -2.97
C ALA A 246 18.58 -10.42 -2.30
N THR A 247 19.39 -11.06 -1.45
CA THR A 247 18.98 -12.22 -0.68
C THR A 247 17.83 -11.87 0.27
N TYR A 248 17.93 -10.74 0.98
CA TYR A 248 16.90 -10.29 1.89
C TYR A 248 15.56 -10.04 1.16
N ARG A 249 15.59 -9.38 -0.01
CA ARG A 249 14.41 -9.19 -0.86
C ARG A 249 13.73 -10.53 -1.20
N ASN A 250 14.50 -11.50 -1.68
CA ASN A 250 13.96 -12.80 -2.05
C ASN A 250 13.39 -13.53 -0.82
N ARG A 251 14.07 -13.45 0.33
CA ARG A 251 13.60 -14.08 1.58
C ARG A 251 12.32 -13.44 2.12
N ILE A 252 12.06 -12.14 1.86
CA ILE A 252 10.78 -11.50 2.18
C ILE A 252 9.66 -12.11 1.35
N ILE A 253 9.85 -12.27 0.03
CA ILE A 253 8.86 -12.90 -0.85
C ILE A 253 8.61 -14.35 -0.44
N ASP A 254 9.66 -15.11 -0.12
CA ASP A 254 9.55 -16.49 0.42
C ASP A 254 8.79 -16.52 1.75
N ALA A 255 9.02 -15.54 2.63
CA ALA A 255 8.32 -15.45 3.91
C ALA A 255 6.84 -15.13 3.71
N VAL A 256 6.47 -14.30 2.74
CA VAL A 256 5.09 -14.06 2.33
C VAL A 256 4.45 -15.35 1.81
N TYR A 257 5.12 -16.10 0.94
CA TYR A 257 4.64 -17.37 0.41
C TYR A 257 4.37 -18.41 1.51
N ASN A 258 5.29 -18.52 2.47
CA ASN A 258 5.22 -19.47 3.58
C ASN A 258 4.45 -18.94 4.82
N MET A 259 3.82 -17.75 4.72
CA MET A 259 3.02 -17.19 5.79
C MET A 259 1.75 -18.01 5.98
N THR A 260 1.48 -18.49 7.20
CA THR A 260 0.17 -19.04 7.56
C THR A 260 -0.63 -18.03 8.36
N GLY A 261 -1.94 -18.20 8.42
CA GLY A 261 -2.79 -17.34 9.25
C GLY A 261 -2.38 -17.32 10.71
N GLU A 262 -1.93 -18.49 11.25
CA GLU A 262 -1.43 -18.63 12.62
C GLU A 262 -0.11 -17.87 12.82
N LYS A 263 0.82 -17.96 11.87
CA LYS A 263 2.08 -17.21 11.92
C LYS A 263 1.83 -15.71 11.87
N LEU A 264 0.92 -15.27 10.99
CA LEU A 264 0.54 -13.88 10.88
C LEU A 264 -0.08 -13.36 12.18
N GLU A 265 -1.08 -14.06 12.73
CA GLU A 265 -1.75 -13.67 13.96
C GLU A 265 -0.78 -13.61 15.15
N LYS A 266 0.13 -14.57 15.27
CA LYS A 266 1.13 -14.65 16.35
C LYS A 266 2.24 -13.58 16.21
N GLY A 267 2.65 -13.27 14.98
CA GLY A 267 3.75 -12.35 14.71
C GLY A 267 3.32 -10.88 14.67
N ALA A 268 2.04 -10.61 14.49
CA ALA A 268 1.53 -9.24 14.36
C ALA A 268 1.62 -8.46 15.69
N LYS A 269 2.12 -7.23 15.59
CA LYS A 269 2.27 -6.27 16.71
C LYS A 269 1.45 -5.03 16.37
N TYR A 270 0.18 -5.02 16.74
CA TYR A 270 -0.71 -3.90 16.48
C TYR A 270 -1.59 -3.55 17.68
N GLU A 271 -1.97 -2.28 17.77
CA GLU A 271 -2.85 -1.72 18.78
C GLU A 271 -3.95 -0.89 18.10
N LEU A 272 -5.13 -0.84 18.69
CA LEU A 272 -6.27 -0.04 18.22
C LEU A 272 -6.42 1.23 19.04
N TYR A 273 -6.53 2.37 18.32
CA TYR A 273 -6.74 3.72 18.87
C TYR A 273 -8.03 4.35 18.37
#